data_9287c9383e3ac87f76b5002b3b0c4248
#
_entry.id   9287c9383e3ac87f76b5002b3b0c4248
#
_cell.length_a   1.000
_cell.length_b   1.000
_cell.length_c   1.000
_cell.angle_alpha   90.00
_cell.angle_beta   90.00
_cell.angle_gamma   90.00
#
_symmetry.space_group_name_H-M   'P 1'
#
loop_
_entity.id
_entity.type
_entity.pdbx_description
1 polymer ?
#
loop_
_entity_poly.entity_id
_entity_poly.type
_entity_poly.pdbx_seq_one_letter_code
_entity_poly.pdbx_strand_id
1 'polypeptide(L)'
;MILPYSYDDARPDGFEYIVGTTGISVKVGTALYFASGKLAIATGTTKPEYIIMSEIASVAANQEIPVIRVSDDTVYESELSTASASIALGAKYTIDATGSKITATTSGGVAEVVDFDGKAAGDKVRVRF
;
A
#
# COMPACT_ATOMS: atom_id res chain seq x y z
N MET A 1 -1.80 -2.92 6.95
CA MET A 1 -1.95 -1.45 6.84
C MET A 1 -0.67 -0.88 6.24
N ILE A 2 -0.79 -0.12 5.19
CA ILE A 2 0.33 0.57 4.56
C ILE A 2 0.21 2.05 4.92
N LEU A 3 1.15 2.56 5.71
CA LEU A 3 1.12 3.94 6.18
C LEU A 3 2.44 4.64 5.89
N PRO A 4 2.42 5.96 5.67
CA PRO A 4 3.65 6.73 5.60
C PRO A 4 4.46 6.57 6.88
N TYR A 5 5.74 6.31 6.73
CA TYR A 5 6.69 6.17 7.85
C TYR A 5 7.65 7.36 7.90
N SER A 6 8.22 7.71 6.77
CA SER A 6 9.09 8.87 6.66
C SER A 6 9.06 9.47 5.25
N TYR A 7 9.44 10.73 5.15
CA TYR A 7 9.55 11.48 3.92
C TYR A 7 10.98 11.98 3.74
N ASP A 8 11.51 11.87 2.54
CA ASP A 8 12.80 12.47 2.19
C ASP A 8 12.65 13.98 1.95
N ASP A 9 11.44 14.43 1.63
CA ASP A 9 11.04 15.83 1.52
C ASP A 9 10.52 16.35 2.88
N ALA A 10 10.63 17.66 3.09
CA ALA A 10 10.16 18.33 4.31
C ALA A 10 8.62 18.41 4.43
N ARG A 11 7.86 18.08 3.39
CA ARG A 11 6.40 18.18 3.37
C ARG A 11 5.74 16.87 3.00
N PRO A 12 4.84 16.32 3.86
CA PRO A 12 3.99 15.20 3.47
C PRO A 12 2.96 15.64 2.41
N ASP A 13 2.57 14.70 1.55
CA ASP A 13 1.50 14.92 0.60
C ASP A 13 0.17 15.18 1.33
N GLY A 14 -0.63 16.11 0.80
CA GLY A 14 -1.97 16.39 1.28
C GLY A 14 -2.99 15.31 0.86
N PHE A 15 -4.17 15.37 1.47
CA PHE A 15 -5.27 14.51 1.08
C PHE A 15 -5.84 14.91 -0.28
N GLU A 16 -6.20 13.91 -1.07
CA GLU A 16 -7.01 14.05 -2.27
C GLU A 16 -8.32 13.27 -2.08
N TYR A 17 -9.37 13.70 -2.77
CA TYR A 17 -10.67 13.03 -2.74
C TYR A 17 -10.98 12.54 -4.14
N ILE A 18 -11.00 11.23 -4.32
CA ILE A 18 -11.13 10.59 -5.63
C ILE A 18 -12.21 9.51 -5.54
N VAL A 19 -12.99 9.38 -6.61
CA VAL A 19 -14.06 8.39 -6.66
C VAL A 19 -13.49 6.97 -6.59
N GLY A 20 -13.97 6.19 -5.64
CA GLY A 20 -13.64 4.77 -5.50
C GLY A 20 -14.56 3.87 -6.30
N THR A 21 -14.12 2.63 -6.54
CA THR A 21 -14.95 1.60 -7.17
C THR A 21 -16.09 1.22 -6.24
N THR A 22 -17.32 1.24 -6.76
CA THR A 22 -18.53 0.88 -6.01
C THR A 22 -18.41 -0.53 -5.42
N GLY A 23 -18.74 -0.67 -4.16
CA GLY A 23 -18.81 -1.94 -3.45
C GLY A 23 -17.50 -2.45 -2.86
N ILE A 24 -16.37 -1.81 -3.08
CA ILE A 24 -15.12 -2.21 -2.42
C ILE A 24 -15.17 -1.87 -0.93
N SER A 25 -14.57 -2.73 -0.12
CA SER A 25 -14.36 -2.50 1.31
C SER A 25 -12.89 -2.15 1.54
N VAL A 26 -12.62 -1.04 2.20
CA VAL A 26 -11.27 -0.55 2.45
C VAL A 26 -11.09 -0.18 3.92
N LYS A 27 -9.89 -0.40 4.42
CA LYS A 27 -9.44 0.04 5.76
C LYS A 27 -8.32 1.05 5.59
N VAL A 28 -8.08 1.85 6.60
CA VAL A 28 -6.94 2.78 6.60
C VAL A 28 -5.67 2.01 6.22
N GLY A 29 -4.92 2.54 5.26
CA GLY A 29 -3.69 1.93 4.79
C GLY A 29 -3.86 0.85 3.72
N THR A 30 -5.02 0.75 3.07
CA THR A 30 -5.18 -0.08 1.87
C THR A 30 -4.60 0.64 0.65
N ALA A 31 -3.78 -0.08 -0.11
CA ALA A 31 -3.18 0.42 -1.35
C ALA A 31 -4.21 0.42 -2.48
N LEU A 32 -4.23 1.49 -3.27
CA LEU A 32 -5.20 1.72 -4.33
C LEU A 32 -4.50 2.10 -5.64
N TYR A 33 -5.16 1.84 -6.76
CA TYR A 33 -4.72 2.26 -8.09
C TYR A 33 -5.91 2.62 -8.96
N PHE A 34 -5.69 3.33 -10.06
CA PHE A 34 -6.74 3.62 -11.02
C PHE A 34 -7.07 2.41 -11.89
N ALA A 35 -8.32 1.99 -11.83
CA ALA A 35 -8.89 0.99 -12.73
C ALA A 35 -10.17 1.58 -13.34
N SER A 36 -10.22 1.73 -14.66
CA SER A 36 -11.36 2.31 -15.38
C SER A 36 -11.81 3.68 -14.83
N GLY A 37 -10.84 4.52 -14.46
CA GLY A 37 -11.10 5.88 -13.97
C GLY A 37 -11.56 5.99 -12.51
N LYS A 38 -11.57 4.89 -11.77
CA LYS A 38 -11.92 4.85 -10.33
C LYS A 38 -10.83 4.13 -9.56
N LEU A 39 -10.73 4.41 -8.26
CA LEU A 39 -9.75 3.73 -7.41
C LEU A 39 -10.22 2.33 -7.04
N ALA A 40 -9.36 1.37 -7.28
CA ALA A 40 -9.53 -0.04 -6.90
C ALA A 40 -8.39 -0.50 -6.00
N ILE A 41 -8.56 -1.61 -5.29
CA ILE A 41 -7.52 -2.15 -4.41
C ILE A 41 -6.35 -2.68 -5.24
N ALA A 42 -5.15 -2.17 -4.95
CA ALA A 42 -3.91 -2.63 -5.56
C ALA A 42 -3.41 -3.89 -4.85
N THR A 43 -3.27 -4.97 -5.59
CA THR A 43 -2.81 -6.27 -5.08
C THR A 43 -1.77 -6.88 -6.00
N GLY A 44 -1.02 -7.84 -5.50
CA GLY A 44 -0.08 -8.61 -6.31
C GLY A 44 1.02 -7.74 -6.92
N THR A 45 1.05 -7.70 -8.24
CA THR A 45 2.05 -6.99 -9.04
C THR A 45 1.61 -5.58 -9.46
N THR A 46 0.46 -5.13 -8.98
CA THR A 46 -0.05 -3.80 -9.30
C THR A 46 0.62 -2.73 -8.43
N LYS A 47 1.32 -1.80 -9.06
CA LYS A 47 1.93 -0.69 -8.33
C LYS A 47 0.84 0.24 -7.79
N PRO A 48 0.82 0.52 -6.47
CA PRO A 48 -0.15 1.44 -5.91
C PRO A 48 0.15 2.89 -6.33
N GLU A 49 -0.91 3.66 -6.53
CA GLU A 49 -0.85 5.09 -6.83
C GLU A 49 -1.32 5.93 -5.65
N TYR A 50 -2.15 5.35 -4.76
CA TYR A 50 -2.72 6.01 -3.59
C TYR A 50 -2.81 5.06 -2.41
N ILE A 51 -2.86 5.62 -1.21
CA ILE A 51 -3.16 4.91 0.05
C ILE A 51 -4.40 5.56 0.66
N ILE A 52 -5.41 4.76 1.00
CA ILE A 52 -6.61 5.29 1.63
C ILE A 52 -6.38 5.64 3.09
N MET A 53 -6.96 6.75 3.54
CA MET A 53 -6.82 7.28 4.89
C MET A 53 -8.12 7.20 5.71
N SER A 54 -9.06 6.36 5.28
CA SER A 54 -10.33 6.13 5.98
C SER A 54 -10.75 4.67 5.88
N GLU A 55 -11.58 4.22 6.81
CA GLU A 55 -12.24 2.91 6.74
C GLU A 55 -13.64 3.08 6.14
N ILE A 56 -13.94 2.33 5.08
CA ILE A 56 -15.24 2.36 4.41
C ILE A 56 -15.66 0.91 4.16
N ALA A 57 -16.75 0.49 4.78
CA ALA A 57 -17.24 -0.89 4.69
C ALA A 57 -17.70 -1.27 3.27
N SER A 58 -18.30 -0.30 2.55
CA SER A 58 -18.66 -0.47 1.15
C SER A 58 -18.73 0.91 0.49
N VAL A 59 -17.93 1.13 -0.52
CA VAL A 59 -17.92 2.39 -1.26
C VAL A 59 -19.22 2.51 -2.08
N ALA A 60 -19.96 3.60 -1.89
CA ALA A 60 -21.16 3.88 -2.63
C ALA A 60 -20.88 4.35 -4.07
N ALA A 61 -21.88 4.31 -4.93
CA ALA A 61 -21.75 4.81 -6.30
C ALA A 61 -21.35 6.29 -6.30
N ASN A 62 -20.30 6.62 -7.07
CA ASN A 62 -19.72 7.97 -7.18
C ASN A 62 -19.22 8.57 -5.86
N GLN A 63 -18.97 7.75 -4.83
CA GLN A 63 -18.40 8.22 -3.58
C GLN A 63 -16.94 8.59 -3.74
N GLU A 64 -16.58 9.80 -3.37
CA GLU A 64 -15.20 10.23 -3.23
C GLU A 64 -14.62 9.73 -1.92
N ILE A 65 -13.38 9.22 -1.96
CA ILE A 65 -12.70 8.67 -0.79
C ILE A 65 -11.42 9.45 -0.51
N PRO A 66 -11.07 9.66 0.78
CA PRO A 66 -9.87 10.41 1.14
C PRO A 66 -8.61 9.55 0.99
N VAL A 67 -7.68 9.99 0.16
CA VAL A 67 -6.46 9.26 -0.15
C VAL A 67 -5.25 10.19 -0.10
N ILE A 68 -4.07 9.61 0.08
CA ILE A 68 -2.80 10.28 -0.17
C ILE A 68 -2.13 9.65 -1.38
N ARG A 69 -1.47 10.49 -2.19
CA ARG A 69 -0.73 10.02 -3.37
C ARG A 69 0.54 9.30 -2.94
N VAL A 70 0.80 8.15 -3.57
CA VAL A 70 2.09 7.46 -3.40
C VAL A 70 3.19 8.27 -4.07
N SER A 71 4.29 8.46 -3.36
CA SER A 71 5.46 9.21 -3.81
C SER A 71 6.72 8.38 -3.64
N ASP A 72 7.66 8.53 -4.57
CA ASP A 72 8.99 7.89 -4.48
C ASP A 72 9.80 8.39 -3.29
N ASP A 73 9.46 9.57 -2.74
CA ASP A 73 10.13 10.19 -1.60
C ASP A 73 9.65 9.65 -0.25
N THR A 74 8.57 8.87 -0.24
CA THR A 74 7.95 8.40 0.99
C THR A 74 8.31 6.95 1.26
N VAL A 75 8.68 6.68 2.50
CA VAL A 75 8.80 5.32 3.04
C VAL A 75 7.50 4.97 3.75
N TYR A 76 6.93 3.81 3.41
CA TYR A 76 5.69 3.31 3.99
C TYR A 76 5.99 2.14 4.93
N GLU A 77 5.32 2.10 6.08
CA GLU A 77 5.38 0.97 7.00
C GLU A 77 4.20 0.04 6.78
N SER A 78 4.48 -1.24 6.68
CA SER A 78 3.48 -2.31 6.59
C SER A 78 3.93 -3.51 7.42
N GLU A 79 3.29 -4.64 7.20
CA GLU A 79 3.61 -5.91 7.85
C GLU A 79 3.84 -6.97 6.78
N LEU A 80 4.62 -8.00 7.12
CA LEU A 80 4.70 -9.21 6.32
C LEU A 80 3.39 -10.00 6.46
N SER A 81 2.80 -10.38 5.34
CA SER A 81 1.60 -11.24 5.32
C SER A 81 1.93 -12.69 5.68
N THR A 82 3.14 -13.13 5.31
CA THR A 82 3.68 -14.46 5.58
C THR A 82 5.14 -14.34 5.98
N ALA A 83 5.69 -15.37 6.62
CA ALA A 83 7.12 -15.41 6.91
C ALA A 83 7.94 -15.32 5.62
N SER A 84 8.99 -14.52 5.64
CA SER A 84 9.91 -14.31 4.51
C SER A 84 11.35 -14.50 4.98
N ALA A 85 11.81 -15.75 4.99
CA ALA A 85 13.17 -16.09 5.45
C ALA A 85 14.26 -15.42 4.61
N SER A 86 13.96 -15.10 3.36
CA SER A 86 14.88 -14.49 2.39
C SER A 86 14.67 -13.00 2.19
N ILE A 87 13.89 -12.33 3.05
CA ILE A 87 13.70 -10.87 2.94
C ILE A 87 15.06 -10.15 2.93
N ALA A 88 15.22 -9.22 2.02
CA ALA A 88 16.48 -8.50 1.84
C ALA A 88 16.23 -7.03 1.46
N LEU A 89 17.12 -6.15 1.91
CA LEU A 89 17.12 -4.74 1.52
C LEU A 89 17.31 -4.61 0.01
N GLY A 90 16.55 -3.72 -0.62
CA GLY A 90 16.59 -3.46 -2.05
C GLY A 90 15.82 -4.46 -2.91
N ALA A 91 15.39 -5.59 -2.36
CA ALA A 91 14.53 -6.53 -3.07
C ALA A 91 13.08 -6.01 -3.11
N LYS A 92 12.36 -6.35 -4.17
CA LYS A 92 10.96 -5.96 -4.37
C LYS A 92 10.04 -7.16 -4.15
N TYR A 93 8.94 -6.90 -3.46
CA TYR A 93 7.95 -7.92 -3.12
C TYR A 93 6.54 -7.48 -3.56
N THR A 94 5.65 -8.44 -3.73
CA THR A 94 4.26 -8.16 -4.11
C THR A 94 3.44 -7.72 -2.90
N ILE A 95 2.24 -7.18 -3.19
CA ILE A 95 1.25 -6.81 -2.18
C ILE A 95 0.27 -7.99 -2.03
N ASP A 96 -0.20 -8.24 -0.81
CA ASP A 96 -1.14 -9.32 -0.55
C ASP A 96 -2.53 -9.06 -1.14
N ALA A 97 -3.41 -10.05 -1.08
CA ALA A 97 -4.74 -9.98 -1.66
C ALA A 97 -5.65 -8.92 -1.00
N THR A 98 -5.31 -8.45 0.19
CA THR A 98 -6.07 -7.39 0.88
C THR A 98 -5.61 -5.98 0.52
N GLY A 99 -4.49 -5.85 -0.20
CA GLY A 99 -3.91 -4.56 -0.53
C GLY A 99 -3.25 -3.84 0.66
N SER A 100 -2.96 -4.54 1.75
CA SER A 100 -2.51 -3.90 3.00
C SER A 100 -1.23 -4.46 3.60
N LYS A 101 -0.71 -5.57 3.07
CA LYS A 101 0.51 -6.22 3.58
C LYS A 101 1.45 -6.60 2.44
N ILE A 102 2.69 -6.88 2.80
CA ILE A 102 3.74 -7.27 1.85
C ILE A 102 3.94 -8.78 1.94
N THR A 103 4.03 -9.44 0.79
CA THR A 103 4.21 -10.90 0.71
C THR A 103 5.69 -11.29 0.66
N ALA A 104 5.97 -12.60 0.63
CA ALA A 104 7.31 -13.13 0.40
C ALA A 104 7.65 -13.34 -1.10
N THR A 105 6.73 -13.00 -2.01
CA THR A 105 6.89 -13.23 -3.45
C THR A 105 7.63 -12.07 -4.11
N THR A 106 8.72 -12.37 -4.81
CA THR A 106 9.55 -11.37 -5.50
C THR A 106 9.17 -11.19 -6.97
N SER A 107 8.56 -12.19 -7.61
CA SER A 107 8.20 -12.12 -9.03
C SER A 107 7.17 -11.02 -9.28
N GLY A 108 7.57 -10.00 -10.05
CA GLY A 108 6.73 -8.83 -10.32
C GLY A 108 6.54 -7.90 -9.12
N GLY A 109 7.43 -7.96 -8.13
CA GLY A 109 7.36 -7.14 -6.91
C GLY A 109 7.35 -5.65 -7.20
N VAL A 110 6.56 -4.92 -6.43
CA VAL A 110 6.37 -3.46 -6.55
C VAL A 110 6.77 -2.69 -5.29
N ALA A 111 6.92 -3.39 -4.17
CA ALA A 111 7.34 -2.81 -2.88
C ALA A 111 8.81 -3.11 -2.62
N GLU A 112 9.66 -2.09 -2.75
CA GLU A 112 11.10 -2.21 -2.48
C GLU A 112 11.36 -2.09 -0.98
N VAL A 113 11.97 -3.10 -0.38
CA VAL A 113 12.29 -3.11 1.05
C VAL A 113 13.47 -2.19 1.34
N VAL A 114 13.26 -1.21 2.22
CA VAL A 114 14.30 -0.31 2.70
C VAL A 114 14.71 -0.61 4.15
N ASP A 115 13.84 -1.26 4.93
CA ASP A 115 14.11 -1.69 6.32
C ASP A 115 13.09 -2.75 6.75
N PHE A 116 13.44 -3.59 7.73
CA PHE A 116 12.53 -4.56 8.33
C PHE A 116 12.97 -4.93 9.74
N ASP A 117 11.99 -5.24 10.60
CA ASP A 117 12.25 -5.59 12.00
C ASP A 117 12.51 -7.09 12.19
N GLY A 118 11.92 -7.93 11.35
CA GLY A 118 12.04 -9.38 11.43
C GLY A 118 11.56 -10.08 10.17
N LYS A 119 11.44 -11.39 10.24
CA LYS A 119 11.14 -12.26 9.07
C LYS A 119 9.87 -13.08 9.26
N ALA A 120 9.20 -12.95 10.39
CA ALA A 120 7.96 -13.65 10.67
C ALA A 120 6.74 -12.91 10.10
N ALA A 121 5.63 -13.62 9.90
CA ALA A 121 4.35 -12.99 9.59
C ALA A 121 3.98 -11.99 10.69
N GLY A 122 3.56 -10.79 10.30
CA GLY A 122 3.23 -9.70 11.21
C GLY A 122 4.40 -8.79 11.58
N ASP A 123 5.63 -9.16 11.28
CA ASP A 123 6.78 -8.27 11.51
C ASP A 123 6.71 -7.05 10.60
N LYS A 124 7.15 -5.92 11.13
CA LYS A 124 7.13 -4.65 10.38
C LYS A 124 8.17 -4.65 9.27
N VAL A 125 7.74 -4.09 8.15
CA VAL A 125 8.57 -3.87 6.97
C VAL A 125 8.34 -2.46 6.44
N ARG A 126 9.41 -1.78 6.03
CA ARG A 126 9.35 -0.45 5.47
C ARG A 126 9.74 -0.52 4.00
N VAL A 127 8.92 0.08 3.17
CA VAL A 127 9.02 -0.07 1.70
C VAL A 127 8.84 1.26 0.99
N ARG A 128 9.35 1.32 -0.25
CA ARG A 128 8.99 2.33 -1.26
C ARG A 128 8.29 1.65 -2.43
N PHE A 129 7.44 2.41 -3.10
CA PHE A 129 6.74 1.92 -4.29
C PHE A 129 7.26 2.59 -5.56
#